data_714a48afde2e5dc63d2fbeed9c508879
#
_entry.id   714a48afde2e5dc63d2fbeed9c508879
#
_cell.length_a   1.000
_cell.length_b   1.000
_cell.length_c   1.000
_cell.angle_alpha   90.00
_cell.angle_beta   90.00
_cell.angle_gamma   90.00
#
_symmetry.space_group_name_H-M   'P 1'
#
loop_
_entity.id
_entity.type
_entity.pdbx_description
1 polymer ?
#
loop_
_entity_poly.entity_id
_entity_poly.type
_entity_poly.pdbx_seq_one_letter_code
_entity_poly.pdbx_strand_id
1 'polypeptide(L)'
;MHRVALLSGLLMLVACTATPTIVENTASEVAVRYDGIVNKIDDAKQMAQKACAAKDKIARLRKVDDEGLGAHYGYFDCISSTGLP
;
A
#
# COMPACT_ATOMS: atom_id res chain seq x y z
N MET A 1 -15.74 -38.46 5.41
CA MET A 1 -15.50 -37.97 5.40
C MET A 1 -14.77 -37.14 5.55
N HIS A 2 -14.29 -36.60 5.58
CA HIS A 2 -13.68 -35.79 5.83
C HIS A 2 -12.61 -35.44 5.19
N ARG A 3 -12.07 -35.41 4.67
CA ARG A 3 -11.15 -35.18 4.04
C ARG A 3 -10.99 -33.89 3.55
N VAL A 4 -11.54 -33.08 3.67
CA VAL A 4 -11.57 -31.77 3.24
C VAL A 4 -10.53 -30.87 3.73
N ALA A 5 -10.08 -31.10 4.87
CA ALA A 5 -9.10 -30.25 5.51
C ALA A 5 -7.82 -30.10 4.74
N LEU A 6 -7.58 -30.97 3.82
CA LEU A 6 -6.36 -30.91 3.11
C LEU A 6 -6.18 -29.70 2.26
N LEU A 7 -7.26 -29.17 1.79
CA LEU A 7 -7.16 -28.10 0.85
C LEU A 7 -6.63 -26.81 1.37
N SER A 8 -6.84 -26.58 2.62
CA SER A 8 -6.47 -25.30 3.17
C SER A 8 -4.97 -25.06 3.12
N GLY A 9 -4.20 -26.08 3.09
CA GLY A 9 -2.77 -25.89 3.09
C GLY A 9 -2.24 -25.19 1.88
N LEU A 10 -2.93 -25.26 0.79
CA LEU A 10 -2.44 -24.67 -0.42
C LEU A 10 -2.38 -23.18 -0.40
N LEU A 11 -3.23 -22.58 0.36
CA LEU A 11 -3.29 -21.15 0.38
C LEU A 11 -2.07 -20.49 0.94
N MET A 12 -1.32 -21.23 1.68
CA MET A 12 -0.15 -20.66 2.31
C MET A 12 0.89 -20.21 1.33
N LEU A 13 0.89 -20.76 0.16
CA LEU A 13 1.92 -20.44 -0.80
C LEU A 13 1.82 -19.02 -1.30
N VAL A 14 0.66 -18.46 -1.24
CA VAL A 14 0.48 -17.13 -1.75
C VAL A 14 1.14 -16.08 -0.89
N ALA A 15 1.42 -16.43 0.33
CA ALA A 15 1.97 -15.48 1.27
C ALA A 15 3.36 -15.00 0.90
N CYS A 16 4.01 -15.62 -0.05
CA CYS A 16 5.35 -15.22 -0.39
C CYS A 16 5.41 -14.03 -1.33
N THR A 17 4.28 -13.55 -1.76
CA THR A 17 4.27 -12.43 -2.70
C THR A 17 4.59 -11.13 -2.00
N ALA A 18 5.51 -10.35 -2.57
CA ALA A 18 5.84 -9.06 -2.00
C ALA A 18 4.68 -8.09 -2.20
N THR A 19 4.44 -7.24 -1.23
CA THR A 19 3.39 -6.24 -1.32
C THR A 19 3.90 -4.93 -0.74
N PRO A 20 3.31 -3.80 -1.16
CA PRO A 20 3.65 -2.53 -0.54
C PRO A 20 3.21 -2.55 0.92
N THR A 21 3.86 -1.75 1.73
CA THR A 21 3.57 -1.70 3.16
C THR A 21 3.33 -0.26 3.58
N ILE A 22 2.24 -0.03 4.28
CA ILE A 22 2.00 1.29 4.86
C ILE A 22 2.88 1.43 6.09
N VAL A 23 3.74 2.44 6.08
CA VAL A 23 4.65 2.68 7.18
C VAL A 23 4.24 3.89 8.01
N GLU A 24 3.32 4.70 7.50
CA GLU A 24 2.78 5.83 8.24
C GLU A 24 1.37 6.08 7.76
N ASN A 25 0.45 6.28 8.68
CA ASN A 25 -0.95 6.48 8.34
C ASN A 25 -1.58 7.39 9.38
N THR A 26 -1.66 8.68 9.06
CA THR A 26 -2.25 9.66 9.96
C THR A 26 -3.50 10.22 9.30
N ALA A 27 -4.12 11.17 9.96
CA ALA A 27 -5.35 11.76 9.43
C ALA A 27 -5.12 12.48 8.12
N SER A 28 -3.91 12.98 7.89
CA SER A 28 -3.64 13.78 6.71
C SER A 28 -2.54 13.22 5.80
N GLU A 29 -1.87 12.16 6.21
CA GLU A 29 -0.73 11.64 5.43
C GLU A 29 -0.69 10.14 5.46
N VAL A 30 -0.18 9.57 4.37
CA VAL A 30 0.08 8.14 4.29
C VAL A 30 1.45 7.98 3.63
N ALA A 31 2.29 7.13 4.20
CA ALA A 31 3.56 6.79 3.59
C ALA A 31 3.56 5.29 3.31
N VAL A 32 3.98 4.93 2.10
CA VAL A 32 3.99 3.55 1.66
C VAL A 32 5.37 3.18 1.18
N ARG A 33 5.87 2.04 1.66
CA ARG A 33 7.14 1.52 1.22
C ARG A 33 6.90 0.46 0.16
N TYR A 34 7.66 0.49 -0.91
CA TYR A 34 7.53 -0.50 -1.98
C TYR A 34 8.92 -0.80 -2.54
N ASP A 35 9.05 -1.92 -3.23
CA ASP A 35 10.38 -2.36 -3.64
C ASP A 35 10.83 -1.81 -4.98
N GLY A 36 9.93 -1.29 -5.78
CA GLY A 36 10.31 -0.69 -7.05
C GLY A 36 10.51 -1.69 -8.18
N ILE A 37 10.43 -2.96 -7.88
CA ILE A 37 10.62 -4.00 -8.88
C ILE A 37 9.33 -4.75 -9.11
N VAL A 38 8.88 -5.47 -8.10
CA VAL A 38 7.60 -6.18 -8.18
C VAL A 38 6.46 -5.18 -7.97
N ASN A 39 6.61 -4.32 -6.98
CA ASN A 39 5.63 -3.29 -6.70
C ASN A 39 6.21 -1.95 -7.07
N LYS A 40 5.46 -1.17 -7.81
CA LYS A 40 5.90 0.12 -8.29
C LYS A 40 5.08 1.22 -7.67
N ILE A 41 5.37 2.46 -8.06
CA ILE A 41 4.68 3.60 -7.47
C ILE A 41 3.17 3.49 -7.67
N ASP A 42 2.71 2.87 -8.75
CA ASP A 42 1.28 2.73 -8.96
C ASP A 42 0.65 1.84 -7.91
N ASP A 43 1.36 0.81 -7.47
CA ASP A 43 0.84 -0.05 -6.41
C ASP A 43 0.77 0.71 -5.09
N ALA A 44 1.78 1.54 -4.84
CA ALA A 44 1.78 2.37 -3.64
C ALA A 44 0.64 3.38 -3.68
N LYS A 45 0.36 3.93 -4.86
CA LYS A 45 -0.74 4.88 -5.00
C LYS A 45 -2.08 4.24 -4.69
N GLN A 46 -2.28 3.02 -5.16
CA GLN A 46 -3.53 2.31 -4.88
C GLN A 46 -3.71 2.06 -3.39
N MET A 47 -2.64 1.66 -2.74
CA MET A 47 -2.69 1.41 -1.31
C MET A 47 -2.96 2.70 -0.53
N ALA A 48 -2.29 3.79 -0.93
CA ALA A 48 -2.50 5.07 -0.28
C ALA A 48 -3.93 5.56 -0.51
N GLN A 49 -4.47 5.34 -1.72
CA GLN A 49 -5.83 5.76 -2.00
C GLN A 49 -6.83 5.02 -1.13
N LYS A 50 -6.62 3.74 -0.89
CA LYS A 50 -7.50 3.00 -0.01
C LYS A 50 -7.43 3.54 1.41
N ALA A 51 -6.23 3.87 1.86
CA ALA A 51 -6.06 4.38 3.21
C ALA A 51 -6.73 5.75 3.37
N CYS A 52 -6.58 6.62 2.37
CA CYS A 52 -7.21 7.93 2.43
C CYS A 52 -8.71 7.83 2.28
N ALA A 53 -9.19 6.90 1.45
CA ALA A 53 -10.62 6.71 1.27
C ALA A 53 -11.31 6.28 2.55
N ALA A 54 -10.62 5.55 3.40
CA ALA A 54 -11.17 5.16 4.68
C ALA A 54 -11.45 6.37 5.57
N LYS A 55 -10.91 7.53 5.21
CA LYS A 55 -11.11 8.78 5.92
C LYS A 55 -11.94 9.76 5.10
N ASP A 56 -12.57 9.26 4.04
CA ASP A 56 -13.35 10.08 3.10
C ASP A 56 -12.49 11.13 2.41
N LYS A 57 -11.26 10.73 2.08
CA LYS A 57 -10.32 11.63 1.42
C LYS A 57 -9.71 10.94 0.22
N ILE A 58 -8.99 11.71 -0.57
CA ILE A 58 -8.27 11.17 -1.72
C ILE A 58 -6.78 11.36 -1.50
N ALA A 59 -5.99 10.47 -2.08
CA ALA A 59 -4.55 10.50 -1.92
C ALA A 59 -3.93 11.34 -3.05
N ARG A 60 -2.97 12.18 -2.68
CA ARG A 60 -2.22 12.95 -3.64
C ARG A 60 -0.74 12.73 -3.35
N LEU A 61 0.00 12.27 -4.35
CA LEU A 61 1.41 12.01 -4.19
C LEU A 61 2.16 13.32 -3.93
N ARG A 62 2.93 13.36 -2.85
CA ARG A 62 3.69 14.52 -2.49
C ARG A 62 5.15 14.37 -2.91
N LYS A 63 5.76 13.23 -2.62
CA LYS A 63 7.13 12.98 -3.02
C LYS A 63 7.44 11.50 -2.94
N VAL A 64 8.54 11.13 -3.57
CA VAL A 64 9.06 9.78 -3.50
C VAL A 64 10.50 9.86 -3.01
N ASP A 65 10.82 9.07 -2.00
CA ASP A 65 12.19 8.94 -1.53
C ASP A 65 12.72 7.59 -1.96
N ASP A 66 13.94 7.59 -2.47
CA ASP A 66 14.58 6.37 -2.95
C ASP A 66 15.77 6.08 -2.04
N GLU A 67 15.66 5.01 -1.28
CA GLU A 67 16.71 4.65 -0.32
C GLU A 67 17.92 4.04 -0.99
N GLY A 68 17.84 3.73 -2.26
CA GLY A 68 19.00 3.24 -2.97
C GLY A 68 19.31 1.77 -2.80
N LEU A 69 18.66 1.10 -1.91
CA LEU A 69 18.86 -0.33 -1.69
C LEU A 69 17.62 -1.12 -1.98
N GLY A 70 16.85 -0.66 -2.96
CA GLY A 70 15.66 -1.37 -3.34
C GLY A 70 14.44 -1.02 -2.51
N ALA A 71 14.57 -0.05 -1.62
CA ALA A 71 13.43 0.40 -0.84
C ALA A 71 13.07 1.81 -1.30
N HIS A 72 11.80 1.99 -1.63
CA HIS A 72 11.29 3.28 -2.05
C HIS A 72 10.14 3.65 -1.15
N TYR A 73 9.97 4.94 -0.90
CA TYR A 73 8.88 5.42 -0.06
C TYR A 73 8.09 6.46 -0.83
N GLY A 74 6.80 6.25 -0.92
CA GLY A 74 5.90 7.23 -1.51
C GLY A 74 5.16 7.94 -0.40
N TYR A 75 5.21 9.26 -0.39
CA TYR A 75 4.54 10.07 0.62
C TYR A 75 3.33 10.74 -0.01
N PHE A 76 2.18 10.51 0.59
CA PHE A 76 0.92 10.97 0.05
C PHE A 76 0.20 11.84 1.07
N ASP A 77 -0.45 12.89 0.57
CA ASP A 77 -1.34 13.68 1.40
C ASP A 77 -2.75 13.17 1.18
N CYS A 78 -3.50 13.02 2.27
CA CYS A 78 -4.92 12.74 2.16
C CYS A 78 -5.65 14.08 2.17
N ILE A 79 -6.27 14.43 1.06
CA ILE A 79 -6.95 15.72 0.94
C ILE A 79 -8.43 15.48 0.74
N SER A 80 -9.23 16.50 0.95
CA SER A 80 -10.67 16.34 0.82
C SER A 80 -11.02 16.04 -0.64
N SER A 81 -12.17 15.43 -0.85
CA SER A 81 -12.59 15.05 -2.18
C SER A 81 -12.84 16.26 -3.07
N THR A 82 -12.92 17.45 -2.50
CA THR A 82 -13.06 18.66 -3.30
C THR A 82 -11.72 19.20 -3.73
N GLY A 83 -10.64 18.58 -3.32
CA GLY A 83 -9.32 19.04 -3.67
C GLY A 83 -8.72 20.05 -2.72
N LEU A 84 -9.44 20.41 -1.69
CA LEU A 84 -8.93 21.36 -0.71
C LEU A 84 -8.22 20.62 0.41
N PRO A 85 -7.14 21.17 0.91
CA PRO A 85 -6.39 20.50 1.98
C PRO A 85 -7.16 20.38 3.27
#